data_69519c97d450eff7b02edafb501d6628
#
_entry.id   69519c97d450eff7b02edafb501d6628
#
_cell.length_a   1.000
_cell.length_b   1.000
_cell.length_c   1.000
_cell.angle_alpha   90.00
_cell.angle_beta   90.00
_cell.angle_gamma   90.00
#
_symmetry.space_group_name_H-M   'P 1'
#
loop_
_entity.id
_entity.type
_entity.pdbx_description
1 polymer ?
#
loop_
_entity_poly.entity_id
_entity_poly.type
_entity_poly.pdbx_seq_one_letter_code
_entity_poly.pdbx_strand_id
1 'polypeptide(L)'
;FQDGKKYGWLNCKMTFVGTSFKFIFPSVKQMISEGCKEIHCNYAFEPVYTEQEARILYTELRRLADYLISDAPDVWVGILDPNIGQPSHDDKNWCGGTGEMLSFAPDGKAYPCVRYAPISVGAALAEPMCLGDCYTGLYTTEKQRETKAMLDAITRTSQSPEKCLSCPVATGCGWCSGYNYESCGTPNCRNTNICLAHKARCLAVCYYVNKRSLIIGDTKPKKIYLPREEAVQLIGENATAALWTLAEEAKNNVEVKI
;
A
#
# COMPACT_ATOMS: atom_id res chain seq x y z
N PHE A 1 7.68 20.14 -11.20
CA PHE A 1 8.35 19.12 -12.05
C PHE A 1 9.70 19.63 -12.55
N GLN A 2 9.74 20.72 -13.30
CA GLN A 2 11.00 21.30 -13.84
C GLN A 2 11.99 21.68 -12.73
N ASP A 3 11.50 22.20 -11.61
CA ASP A 3 12.35 22.56 -10.47
C ASP A 3 12.96 21.33 -9.78
N GLY A 4 12.22 20.22 -9.65
CA GLY A 4 12.75 18.96 -9.11
C GLY A 4 13.91 18.41 -9.95
N LYS A 5 13.80 18.47 -11.28
CA LYS A 5 14.89 18.12 -12.21
C LYS A 5 16.14 18.99 -11.99
N LYS A 6 15.95 20.28 -11.74
CA LYS A 6 17.04 21.22 -11.46
C LYS A 6 17.82 20.88 -10.20
N TYR A 7 17.16 20.33 -9.17
CA TYR A 7 17.79 19.98 -7.90
C TYR A 7 18.25 18.51 -7.83
N GLY A 8 18.16 17.76 -8.95
CA GLY A 8 18.70 16.41 -9.05
C GLY A 8 17.88 15.32 -8.35
N TRP A 9 16.67 15.64 -7.84
CA TRP A 9 15.76 14.67 -7.25
C TRP A 9 14.34 14.89 -7.80
N LEU A 10 13.75 13.81 -8.25
CA LEU A 10 12.37 13.81 -8.74
C LEU A 10 11.69 12.50 -8.31
N ASN A 11 10.82 12.61 -7.33
CA ASN A 11 9.93 11.54 -6.94
C ASN A 11 8.48 12.01 -7.03
N CYS A 12 7.56 11.08 -7.15
CA CYS A 12 6.14 11.41 -7.16
C CYS A 12 5.32 10.41 -6.36
N LYS A 13 4.16 10.86 -5.90
CA LYS A 13 3.15 9.99 -5.27
C LYS A 13 1.88 9.99 -6.09
N MET A 14 1.36 8.80 -6.36
CA MET A 14 0.14 8.57 -7.13
C MET A 14 -0.80 7.68 -6.33
N THR A 15 -2.10 8.01 -6.34
CA THR A 15 -3.14 7.18 -5.72
C THR A 15 -4.23 6.92 -6.75
N PHE A 16 -4.60 5.65 -6.89
CA PHE A 16 -5.62 5.19 -7.85
C PHE A 16 -6.85 4.65 -7.13
N VAL A 17 -7.98 4.68 -7.82
CA VAL A 17 -9.22 4.00 -7.42
C VAL A 17 -9.62 3.00 -8.53
N GLY A 18 -10.54 2.08 -8.26
CA GLY A 18 -10.90 1.00 -9.20
C GLY A 18 -11.14 1.45 -10.63
N THR A 19 -11.92 2.53 -10.82
CA THR A 19 -12.21 3.13 -12.14
C THR A 19 -10.97 3.66 -12.87
N SER A 20 -9.90 3.98 -12.13
CA SER A 20 -8.65 4.52 -12.68
C SER A 20 -7.52 3.49 -12.80
N PHE A 21 -7.72 2.23 -12.39
CA PHE A 21 -6.67 1.21 -12.47
C PHE A 21 -6.12 1.01 -13.89
N LYS A 22 -6.95 1.11 -14.90
CA LYS A 22 -6.54 1.05 -16.31
C LYS A 22 -5.52 2.11 -16.73
N PHE A 23 -5.33 3.14 -15.92
CA PHE A 23 -4.36 4.22 -16.15
C PHE A 23 -3.05 4.05 -15.36
N ILE A 24 -2.89 3.00 -14.54
CA ILE A 24 -1.68 2.81 -13.74
C ILE A 24 -0.44 2.76 -14.64
N PHE A 25 -0.41 1.84 -15.60
CA PHE A 25 0.75 1.69 -16.49
C PHE A 25 1.05 2.97 -17.29
N PRO A 26 0.11 3.57 -18.04
CA PRO A 26 0.42 4.77 -18.81
C PRO A 26 0.82 5.96 -17.94
N SER A 27 0.24 6.13 -16.76
CA SER A 27 0.60 7.23 -15.85
C SER A 27 2.00 7.06 -15.26
N VAL A 28 2.35 5.85 -14.80
CA VAL A 28 3.69 5.57 -14.27
C VAL A 28 4.74 5.70 -15.38
N LYS A 29 4.46 5.18 -16.58
CA LYS A 29 5.34 5.33 -17.73
C LYS A 29 5.59 6.81 -18.08
N GLN A 30 4.56 7.65 -18.02
CA GLN A 30 4.69 9.08 -18.22
C GLN A 30 5.63 9.72 -17.17
N MET A 31 5.48 9.37 -15.88
CA MET A 31 6.36 9.89 -14.84
C MET A 31 7.83 9.47 -15.05
N ILE A 32 8.05 8.23 -15.47
CA ILE A 32 9.38 7.74 -15.82
C ILE A 32 9.97 8.53 -16.99
N SER A 33 9.19 8.79 -18.04
CA SER A 33 9.65 9.60 -19.19
C SER A 33 9.98 11.04 -18.80
N GLU A 34 9.37 11.57 -17.76
CA GLU A 34 9.69 12.88 -17.17
C GLU A 34 10.92 12.86 -16.26
N GLY A 35 11.49 11.66 -16.00
CA GLY A 35 12.72 11.51 -15.25
C GLY A 35 12.54 11.09 -13.77
N CYS A 36 11.31 10.70 -13.34
CA CYS A 36 11.13 10.13 -12.01
C CYS A 36 11.85 8.79 -11.89
N LYS A 37 12.63 8.61 -10.83
CA LYS A 37 13.30 7.35 -10.49
C LYS A 37 12.69 6.63 -9.31
N GLU A 38 11.91 7.34 -8.50
CA GLU A 38 11.19 6.81 -7.34
C GLU A 38 9.73 7.23 -7.42
N ILE A 39 8.83 6.25 -7.56
CA ILE A 39 7.40 6.47 -7.72
C ILE A 39 6.64 5.75 -6.63
N HIS A 40 6.13 6.51 -5.67
CA HIS A 40 5.22 6.02 -4.64
C HIS A 40 3.82 5.89 -5.23
N CYS A 41 3.40 4.67 -5.48
CA CYS A 41 2.11 4.36 -6.10
C CYS A 41 1.30 3.44 -5.18
N ASN A 42 0.05 3.79 -4.93
CA ASN A 42 -0.89 2.98 -4.16
C ASN A 42 -2.33 3.13 -4.68
N TYR A 43 -3.24 2.41 -4.08
CA TYR A 43 -4.69 2.54 -4.28
C TYR A 43 -5.35 3.08 -3.01
N ALA A 44 -6.49 3.77 -3.17
CA ALA A 44 -7.26 4.32 -2.06
C ALA A 44 -7.77 3.19 -1.13
N PHE A 45 -7.89 3.49 0.17
CA PHE A 45 -8.28 2.50 1.17
C PHE A 45 -9.80 2.43 1.39
N GLU A 46 -10.51 3.47 0.97
CA GLU A 46 -11.95 3.66 1.18
C GLU A 46 -12.83 2.75 0.31
N PRO A 47 -12.57 2.60 -1.00
CA PRO A 47 -13.44 1.80 -1.88
C PRO A 47 -13.39 0.30 -1.58
N VAL A 48 -14.55 -0.35 -1.66
CA VAL A 48 -14.63 -1.81 -1.77
C VAL A 48 -14.34 -2.18 -3.21
N TYR A 49 -13.25 -2.89 -3.44
CA TYR A 49 -12.87 -3.33 -4.78
C TYR A 49 -13.57 -4.62 -5.20
N THR A 50 -13.97 -4.68 -6.47
CA THR A 50 -14.56 -5.85 -7.11
C THR A 50 -13.49 -6.79 -7.67
N GLU A 51 -13.85 -8.04 -7.98
CA GLU A 51 -12.96 -8.98 -8.68
C GLU A 51 -12.54 -8.47 -10.06
N GLN A 52 -13.44 -7.78 -10.76
CA GLN A 52 -13.13 -7.18 -12.06
C GLN A 52 -12.05 -6.08 -11.92
N GLU A 53 -12.18 -5.20 -10.94
CA GLU A 53 -11.17 -4.17 -10.66
C GLU A 53 -9.83 -4.78 -10.22
N ALA A 54 -9.86 -5.83 -9.39
CA ALA A 54 -8.66 -6.56 -9.00
C ALA A 54 -7.96 -7.20 -10.21
N ARG A 55 -8.71 -7.73 -11.17
CA ARG A 55 -8.19 -8.29 -12.43
C ARG A 55 -7.58 -7.21 -13.33
N ILE A 56 -8.22 -6.04 -13.44
CA ILE A 56 -7.65 -4.89 -14.15
C ILE A 56 -6.35 -4.45 -13.49
N LEU A 57 -6.34 -4.31 -12.16
CA LEU A 57 -5.14 -3.95 -11.40
C LEU A 57 -3.99 -4.92 -11.68
N TYR A 58 -4.23 -6.23 -11.59
CA TYR A 58 -3.22 -7.25 -11.90
C TYR A 58 -2.67 -7.10 -13.33
N THR A 59 -3.55 -6.90 -14.29
CA THR A 59 -3.16 -6.76 -15.70
C THR A 59 -2.27 -5.55 -15.93
N GLU A 60 -2.64 -4.40 -15.37
CA GLU A 60 -1.85 -3.17 -15.51
C GLU A 60 -0.51 -3.24 -14.77
N LEU A 61 -0.48 -3.89 -13.59
CA LEU A 61 0.75 -4.10 -12.86
C LEU A 61 1.70 -5.09 -13.57
N ARG A 62 1.17 -6.09 -14.28
CA ARG A 62 2.00 -6.94 -15.15
C ARG A 62 2.61 -6.16 -16.31
N ARG A 63 1.82 -5.32 -16.99
CA ARG A 63 2.34 -4.46 -18.07
C ARG A 63 3.43 -3.53 -17.55
N LEU A 64 3.22 -2.96 -16.35
CA LEU A 64 4.21 -2.13 -15.69
C LEU A 64 5.47 -2.94 -15.34
N ALA A 65 5.33 -4.15 -14.82
CA ALA A 65 6.43 -5.04 -14.50
C ALA A 65 7.28 -5.36 -15.74
N ASP A 66 6.64 -5.68 -16.86
CA ASP A 66 7.32 -5.95 -18.13
C ASP A 66 8.13 -4.72 -18.59
N TYR A 67 7.53 -3.53 -18.54
CA TYR A 67 8.22 -2.29 -18.90
C TYR A 67 9.38 -1.95 -17.96
N LEU A 68 9.22 -2.14 -16.65
CA LEU A 68 10.32 -1.91 -15.70
C LEU A 68 11.50 -2.86 -15.93
N ILE A 69 11.24 -4.11 -16.33
CA ILE A 69 12.29 -5.08 -16.60
C ILE A 69 13.04 -4.76 -17.89
N SER A 70 12.33 -4.38 -18.97
CA SER A 70 12.91 -4.18 -20.30
C SER A 70 13.48 -2.78 -20.53
N ASP A 71 12.79 -1.73 -20.06
CA ASP A 71 13.05 -0.34 -20.46
C ASP A 71 13.46 0.58 -19.30
N ALA A 72 13.17 0.21 -18.06
CA ALA A 72 13.42 1.08 -16.90
C ALA A 72 13.88 0.29 -15.64
N PRO A 73 14.92 -0.58 -15.72
CA PRO A 73 15.31 -1.48 -14.64
C PRO A 73 15.78 -0.77 -13.36
N ASP A 74 16.24 0.47 -13.46
CA ASP A 74 16.75 1.30 -12.36
C ASP A 74 15.67 2.13 -11.66
N VAL A 75 14.40 2.01 -12.09
CA VAL A 75 13.29 2.76 -11.50
C VAL A 75 12.61 1.92 -10.44
N TRP A 76 12.44 2.49 -9.24
CA TRP A 76 11.65 1.89 -8.18
C TRP A 76 10.19 2.39 -8.23
N VAL A 77 9.27 1.44 -8.19
CA VAL A 77 7.83 1.74 -8.13
C VAL A 77 7.20 0.99 -6.95
N GLY A 78 6.79 1.71 -5.92
CA GLY A 78 6.37 1.18 -4.63
C GLY A 78 5.20 0.19 -4.67
N ILE A 79 4.34 0.25 -5.70
CA ILE A 79 3.25 -0.73 -5.83
C ILE A 79 3.78 -2.14 -6.23
N LEU A 80 4.99 -2.24 -6.77
CA LEU A 80 5.66 -3.49 -7.12
C LEU A 80 6.87 -3.80 -6.20
N ASP A 81 6.91 -3.23 -5.00
CA ASP A 81 7.98 -3.50 -4.03
C ASP A 81 8.10 -5.02 -3.76
N PRO A 82 9.30 -5.61 -3.93
CA PRO A 82 9.55 -7.04 -3.73
C PRO A 82 9.19 -7.58 -2.34
N ASN A 83 9.16 -6.72 -1.33
CA ASN A 83 8.85 -7.12 0.05
C ASN A 83 7.35 -7.35 0.33
N ILE A 84 6.47 -7.06 -0.62
CA ILE A 84 5.03 -7.19 -0.49
C ILE A 84 4.57 -8.63 -0.73
N GLY A 85 3.52 -9.06 -0.01
CA GLY A 85 2.80 -10.31 -0.29
C GLY A 85 3.44 -11.56 0.30
N GLN A 86 3.88 -11.48 1.55
CA GLN A 86 4.29 -12.61 2.39
C GLN A 86 3.62 -12.51 3.77
N PRO A 87 3.63 -13.58 4.59
CA PRO A 87 3.14 -13.52 5.97
C PRO A 87 3.85 -12.41 6.76
N SER A 88 3.15 -11.79 7.69
CA SER A 88 3.73 -10.77 8.59
C SER A 88 3.55 -11.20 10.04
N HIS A 89 4.64 -11.07 10.79
CA HIS A 89 4.66 -11.26 12.25
C HIS A 89 4.89 -9.93 13.00
N ASP A 90 4.98 -8.83 12.26
CA ASP A 90 5.15 -7.49 12.82
C ASP A 90 3.80 -6.97 13.36
N ASP A 91 3.81 -6.41 14.56
CA ASP A 91 2.64 -5.80 15.21
C ASP A 91 2.59 -4.27 15.07
N LYS A 92 3.53 -3.69 14.34
CA LYS A 92 3.55 -2.25 14.09
C LYS A 92 2.39 -1.80 13.22
N ASN A 93 1.97 -0.56 13.44
CA ASN A 93 0.99 0.08 12.58
C ASN A 93 1.55 0.37 11.19
N TRP A 94 0.64 0.46 10.22
CA TRP A 94 0.99 0.73 8.83
C TRP A 94 1.60 2.12 8.61
N CYS A 95 1.10 3.11 9.33
CA CYS A 95 1.60 4.49 9.24
C CYS A 95 1.54 5.18 10.60
N GLY A 96 2.18 6.36 10.73
CA GLY A 96 2.23 7.14 11.96
C GLY A 96 0.91 7.83 12.36
N GLY A 97 -0.20 7.64 11.64
CA GLY A 97 -1.51 8.24 11.95
C GLY A 97 -2.15 7.77 13.26
N THR A 98 -1.48 6.90 14.00
CA THR A 98 -1.86 6.44 15.33
C THR A 98 -0.95 7.01 16.42
N GLY A 99 -0.57 8.28 16.32
CA GLY A 99 0.12 9.00 17.39
C GLY A 99 1.57 9.41 17.10
N GLU A 100 2.19 8.91 16.02
CA GLU A 100 3.56 9.27 15.62
C GLU A 100 3.61 10.45 14.62
N MET A 101 2.47 10.84 14.07
CA MET A 101 2.32 11.97 13.13
C MET A 101 1.51 13.09 13.75
N LEU A 102 1.69 14.29 13.20
CA LEU A 102 0.86 15.45 13.46
C LEU A 102 0.51 16.15 12.16
N SER A 103 -0.72 16.68 12.09
CA SER A 103 -1.20 17.57 11.06
C SER A 103 -1.84 18.80 11.72
N PHE A 104 -1.47 19.99 11.29
CA PHE A 104 -2.07 21.24 11.77
C PHE A 104 -3.13 21.71 10.78
N ALA A 105 -4.32 22.06 11.30
CA ALA A 105 -5.36 22.70 10.54
C ALA A 105 -5.11 24.22 10.45
N PRO A 106 -5.79 24.95 9.55
CA PRO A 106 -5.60 26.40 9.40
C PRO A 106 -5.89 27.24 10.66
N ASP A 107 -6.68 26.72 11.58
CA ASP A 107 -6.95 27.33 12.89
C ASP A 107 -5.87 27.06 13.95
N GLY A 108 -4.79 26.38 13.57
CA GLY A 108 -3.69 26.01 14.44
C GLY A 108 -3.89 24.73 15.24
N LYS A 109 -5.05 24.10 15.20
CA LYS A 109 -5.31 22.84 15.92
C LYS A 109 -4.55 21.67 15.33
N ALA A 110 -4.05 20.80 16.21
CA ALA A 110 -3.26 19.63 15.88
C ALA A 110 -4.10 18.34 15.93
N TYR A 111 -3.92 17.50 14.94
CA TYR A 111 -4.59 16.20 14.77
C TYR A 111 -3.56 15.09 14.48
N PRO A 112 -3.88 13.80 14.71
CA PRO A 112 -2.96 12.68 14.45
C PRO A 112 -2.46 12.61 13.00
N CYS A 113 -3.32 12.96 12.04
CA CYS A 113 -2.97 13.21 10.63
C CYS A 113 -4.08 14.00 9.95
N VAL A 114 -3.89 14.40 8.70
CA VAL A 114 -4.91 15.17 7.93
C VAL A 114 -6.26 14.46 7.84
N ARG A 115 -6.31 13.12 7.90
CA ARG A 115 -7.55 12.34 7.85
C ARG A 115 -8.42 12.47 9.11
N TYR A 116 -7.89 13.01 10.20
CA TYR A 116 -8.67 13.34 11.42
C TYR A 116 -9.04 14.81 11.51
N ALA A 117 -8.52 15.64 10.61
CA ALA A 117 -8.81 17.08 10.62
C ALA A 117 -10.22 17.38 10.08
N PRO A 118 -10.81 18.54 10.44
CA PRO A 118 -12.17 18.91 10.03
C PRO A 118 -12.42 18.90 8.52
N ILE A 119 -11.39 19.18 7.74
CA ILE A 119 -11.45 19.14 6.26
C ILE A 119 -11.73 17.74 5.71
N SER A 120 -11.36 16.70 6.46
CA SER A 120 -11.53 15.30 6.03
C SER A 120 -12.79 14.67 6.61
N VAL A 121 -13.06 14.83 7.91
CA VAL A 121 -14.14 14.11 8.60
C VAL A 121 -15.25 15.01 9.14
N GLY A 122 -15.14 16.31 8.93
CA GLY A 122 -16.06 17.31 9.53
C GLY A 122 -15.73 17.63 10.98
N ALA A 123 -16.23 18.77 11.46
CA ALA A 123 -15.87 19.32 12.77
C ALA A 123 -16.27 18.40 13.95
N ALA A 124 -17.43 17.75 13.88
CA ALA A 124 -17.95 16.91 14.95
C ALA A 124 -17.10 15.66 15.20
N LEU A 125 -16.61 15.01 14.13
CA LEU A 125 -15.72 13.84 14.25
C LEU A 125 -14.26 14.26 14.52
N ALA A 126 -13.85 15.44 14.09
CA ALA A 126 -12.49 15.92 14.31
C ALA A 126 -12.24 16.37 15.77
N GLU A 127 -13.26 16.97 16.42
CA GLU A 127 -13.09 17.54 17.76
C GLU A 127 -12.55 16.54 18.80
N PRO A 128 -13.05 15.29 18.92
CA PRO A 128 -12.50 14.29 19.84
C PRO A 128 -11.04 13.88 19.57
N MET A 129 -10.56 14.08 18.35
CA MET A 129 -9.22 13.71 17.91
C MET A 129 -8.24 14.88 17.93
N CYS A 130 -8.63 16.03 18.44
CA CYS A 130 -7.75 17.18 18.60
C CYS A 130 -6.72 16.92 19.72
N LEU A 131 -5.43 17.05 19.38
CA LEU A 131 -4.31 16.77 20.27
C LEU A 131 -3.68 18.03 20.89
N GLY A 132 -4.23 19.20 20.59
CA GLY A 132 -3.74 20.51 21.02
C GLY A 132 -3.73 21.52 19.89
N ASP A 133 -2.95 22.57 20.04
CA ASP A 133 -2.76 23.59 19.02
C ASP A 133 -1.34 24.20 19.06
N CYS A 134 -0.98 24.94 18.00
CA CYS A 134 0.34 25.54 17.87
C CYS A 134 0.59 26.74 18.80
N TYR A 135 -0.44 27.27 19.49
CA TYR A 135 -0.34 28.42 20.40
C TYR A 135 -0.22 28.01 21.86
N THR A 136 -1.00 27.01 22.29
CA THR A 136 -1.07 26.57 23.69
C THR A 136 -0.28 25.27 23.94
N GLY A 137 0.12 24.58 22.87
CA GLY A 137 0.88 23.34 22.92
C GLY A 137 0.04 22.07 22.74
N LEU A 138 0.73 20.93 22.73
CA LEU A 138 0.14 19.62 22.54
C LEU A 138 -0.09 18.94 23.90
N TYR A 139 -1.15 18.12 23.98
CA TYR A 139 -1.45 17.27 25.15
C TYR A 139 -1.63 18.04 26.47
N THR A 140 -2.08 19.28 26.39
CA THR A 140 -2.22 20.17 27.55
C THR A 140 -3.41 19.81 28.44
N THR A 141 -4.46 19.21 27.87
CA THR A 141 -5.64 18.75 28.60
C THR A 141 -5.60 17.24 28.86
N GLU A 142 -6.38 16.79 29.86
CA GLU A 142 -6.51 15.35 30.17
C GLU A 142 -7.09 14.59 28.97
N LYS A 143 -8.17 15.09 28.35
CA LYS A 143 -8.77 14.51 27.15
C LYS A 143 -7.78 14.32 26.00
N GLN A 144 -6.90 15.28 25.76
CA GLN A 144 -5.87 15.18 24.72
C GLN A 144 -4.84 14.08 25.03
N ARG A 145 -4.44 13.95 26.30
CA ARG A 145 -3.54 12.88 26.76
C ARG A 145 -4.18 11.50 26.66
N GLU A 146 -5.45 11.37 27.02
CA GLU A 146 -6.24 10.14 26.86
C GLU A 146 -6.35 9.76 25.39
N THR A 147 -6.67 10.71 24.50
CA THR A 147 -6.71 10.48 23.05
C THR A 147 -5.35 10.01 22.53
N LYS A 148 -4.26 10.64 22.95
CA LYS A 148 -2.90 10.21 22.58
C LYS A 148 -2.59 8.80 23.09
N ALA A 149 -2.90 8.50 24.34
CA ALA A 149 -2.69 7.18 24.92
C ALA A 149 -3.51 6.08 24.20
N MET A 150 -4.76 6.39 23.84
CA MET A 150 -5.60 5.49 23.03
C MET A 150 -4.98 5.23 21.67
N LEU A 151 -4.46 6.25 21.00
CA LEU A 151 -3.80 6.11 19.70
C LEU A 151 -2.51 5.28 19.80
N ASP A 152 -1.69 5.51 20.83
CA ASP A 152 -0.44 4.78 21.08
C ASP A 152 -0.67 3.30 21.38
N ALA A 153 -1.80 2.95 21.95
CA ALA A 153 -2.18 1.58 22.26
C ALA A 153 -2.65 0.76 21.03
N ILE A 154 -2.86 1.41 19.88
CA ILE A 154 -3.31 0.73 18.66
C ILE A 154 -2.13 0.00 18.03
N THR A 155 -2.28 -1.31 17.87
CA THR A 155 -1.34 -2.16 17.15
C THR A 155 -2.02 -2.85 15.97
N ARG A 156 -1.24 -3.53 15.14
CA ARG A 156 -1.80 -4.39 14.09
C ARG A 156 -2.72 -5.46 14.70
N THR A 157 -2.32 -6.06 15.81
CA THR A 157 -3.11 -7.10 16.48
C THR A 157 -4.40 -6.54 17.08
N SER A 158 -4.35 -5.39 17.78
CA SER A 158 -5.53 -4.86 18.47
C SER A 158 -6.66 -4.44 17.53
N GLN A 159 -6.33 -4.00 16.30
CA GLN A 159 -7.33 -3.49 15.35
C GLN A 159 -7.78 -4.53 14.31
N SER A 160 -7.00 -5.58 14.08
CA SER A 160 -7.22 -6.49 12.94
C SER A 160 -8.12 -7.67 13.29
N PRO A 161 -9.09 -8.03 12.43
CA PRO A 161 -9.80 -9.30 12.57
C PRO A 161 -8.85 -10.49 12.34
N GLU A 162 -9.17 -11.64 12.90
CA GLU A 162 -8.34 -12.87 12.86
C GLU A 162 -7.90 -13.25 11.44
N LYS A 163 -8.78 -13.10 10.44
CA LYS A 163 -8.46 -13.34 9.02
C LYS A 163 -7.32 -12.46 8.49
N CYS A 164 -7.07 -11.29 9.10
CA CYS A 164 -5.95 -10.43 8.74
C CYS A 164 -4.67 -10.82 9.48
N LEU A 165 -4.78 -11.35 10.69
CA LEU A 165 -3.63 -11.83 11.47
C LEU A 165 -3.03 -13.10 10.85
N SER A 166 -3.88 -14.01 10.37
CA SER A 166 -3.49 -15.26 9.70
C SER A 166 -3.29 -15.12 8.18
N CYS A 167 -3.40 -13.91 7.62
CA CYS A 167 -3.34 -13.70 6.17
C CYS A 167 -1.96 -14.07 5.60
N PRO A 168 -1.89 -14.98 4.60
CA PRO A 168 -0.61 -15.43 4.05
C PRO A 168 0.14 -14.35 3.23
N VAL A 169 -0.54 -13.25 2.90
CA VAL A 169 0.02 -12.13 2.12
C VAL A 169 -0.08 -10.80 2.88
N ALA A 170 0.02 -10.83 4.21
CA ALA A 170 -0.22 -9.66 5.06
C ALA A 170 0.79 -8.51 4.87
N THR A 171 2.04 -8.82 4.49
CA THR A 171 3.09 -7.80 4.34
C THR A 171 2.75 -6.83 3.20
N GLY A 172 2.81 -5.55 3.46
CA GLY A 172 2.46 -4.48 2.52
C GLY A 172 0.96 -4.24 2.36
N CYS A 173 0.11 -4.93 3.16
CA CYS A 173 -1.33 -4.66 3.23
C CYS A 173 -1.58 -3.44 4.10
N GLY A 174 -1.74 -2.28 3.48
CA GLY A 174 -1.98 -1.02 4.16
C GLY A 174 -3.38 -0.89 4.74
N TRP A 175 -3.53 0.08 5.64
CA TRP A 175 -4.82 0.56 6.14
C TRP A 175 -4.69 2.03 6.52
N CYS A 176 -5.84 2.71 6.68
CA CYS A 176 -5.90 4.09 7.11
C CYS A 176 -6.65 4.17 8.44
N SER A 177 -5.93 4.53 9.52
CA SER A 177 -6.54 4.68 10.85
C SER A 177 -7.60 5.78 10.90
N GLY A 178 -7.40 6.88 10.15
CA GLY A 178 -8.39 7.94 10.01
C GLY A 178 -9.66 7.49 9.29
N TYR A 179 -9.54 6.66 8.24
CA TYR A 179 -10.70 6.05 7.59
C TYR A 179 -11.39 4.99 8.48
N ASN A 180 -10.61 4.22 9.23
CA ASN A 180 -11.18 3.32 10.24
C ASN A 180 -12.03 4.10 11.23
N TYR A 181 -11.54 5.25 11.73
CA TYR A 181 -12.28 6.13 12.62
C TYR A 181 -13.57 6.66 11.98
N GLU A 182 -13.49 7.16 10.76
CA GLU A 182 -14.64 7.67 10.00
C GLU A 182 -15.71 6.60 9.78
N SER A 183 -15.31 5.37 9.44
CA SER A 183 -16.23 4.28 9.08
C SER A 183 -16.75 3.45 10.25
N CYS A 184 -15.97 3.33 11.33
CA CYS A 184 -16.28 2.46 12.47
C CYS A 184 -16.46 3.22 13.80
N GLY A 185 -16.27 4.55 13.83
CA GLY A 185 -16.28 5.35 15.05
C GLY A 185 -15.03 5.19 15.94
N THR A 186 -14.08 4.34 15.54
CA THR A 186 -12.82 4.14 16.25
C THR A 186 -11.66 3.85 15.28
N PRO A 187 -10.47 4.41 15.53
CA PRO A 187 -9.29 4.04 14.73
C PRO A 187 -8.83 2.61 14.96
N ASN A 188 -9.23 1.98 16.07
CA ASN A 188 -8.90 0.60 16.43
C ASN A 188 -9.88 -0.43 15.83
N CYS A 189 -10.18 -0.30 14.54
CA CYS A 189 -11.08 -1.19 13.80
C CYS A 189 -10.66 -1.24 12.33
N ARG A 190 -9.88 -2.25 11.95
CA ARG A 190 -9.32 -2.34 10.59
C ARG A 190 -10.40 -2.57 9.54
N ASN A 191 -10.57 -1.62 8.64
CA ASN A 191 -11.35 -1.80 7.43
C ASN A 191 -10.61 -2.73 6.45
N THR A 192 -11.35 -3.63 5.80
CA THR A 192 -10.79 -4.66 4.90
C THR A 192 -11.17 -4.47 3.44
N ASN A 193 -11.65 -3.30 3.05
CA ASN A 193 -12.12 -2.99 1.69
C ASN A 193 -11.09 -3.28 0.60
N ILE A 194 -9.81 -3.12 0.91
CA ILE A 194 -8.72 -3.30 -0.06
C ILE A 194 -8.29 -4.76 -0.27
N CYS A 195 -8.90 -5.75 0.39
CA CYS A 195 -8.41 -7.13 0.36
C CYS A 195 -8.20 -7.68 -1.06
N LEU A 196 -9.16 -7.50 -1.97
CA LEU A 196 -9.05 -8.01 -3.35
C LEU A 196 -7.93 -7.30 -4.13
N ALA A 197 -7.85 -5.98 -4.02
CA ALA A 197 -6.79 -5.20 -4.66
C ALA A 197 -5.41 -5.59 -4.12
N HIS A 198 -5.27 -5.79 -2.79
CA HIS A 198 -4.01 -6.21 -2.20
C HIS A 198 -3.58 -7.61 -2.68
N LYS A 199 -4.48 -8.58 -2.69
CA LYS A 199 -4.20 -9.93 -3.18
C LYS A 199 -3.78 -9.93 -4.66
N ALA A 200 -4.48 -9.17 -5.52
CA ALA A 200 -4.10 -9.00 -6.91
C ALA A 200 -2.72 -8.35 -7.08
N ARG A 201 -2.41 -7.32 -6.26
CA ARG A 201 -1.09 -6.71 -6.18
C ARG A 201 0.00 -7.74 -5.80
N CYS A 202 -0.24 -8.59 -4.80
CA CYS A 202 0.72 -9.60 -4.38
C CYS A 202 1.06 -10.59 -5.51
N LEU A 203 0.06 -11.00 -6.30
CA LEU A 203 0.28 -11.84 -7.48
C LEU A 203 1.12 -11.12 -8.55
N ALA A 204 0.87 -9.83 -8.79
CA ALA A 204 1.67 -9.03 -9.72
C ALA A 204 3.10 -8.81 -9.23
N VAL A 205 3.32 -8.65 -7.92
CA VAL A 205 4.66 -8.59 -7.32
C VAL A 205 5.39 -9.93 -7.48
N CYS A 206 4.71 -11.06 -7.28
CA CYS A 206 5.30 -12.38 -7.57
C CYS A 206 5.69 -12.52 -9.05
N TYR A 207 4.85 -12.05 -9.97
CA TYR A 207 5.20 -12.01 -11.40
C TYR A 207 6.44 -11.16 -11.66
N TYR A 208 6.46 -9.93 -11.15
CA TYR A 208 7.57 -9.00 -11.35
C TYR A 208 8.89 -9.56 -10.85
N VAL A 209 8.93 -10.03 -9.61
CA VAL A 209 10.16 -10.51 -8.98
C VAL A 209 10.69 -11.77 -9.66
N ASN A 210 9.81 -12.75 -9.98
CA ASN A 210 10.22 -13.99 -10.62
C ASN A 210 10.70 -13.75 -12.06
N LYS A 211 10.02 -12.91 -12.83
CA LYS A 211 10.46 -12.56 -14.19
C LYS A 211 11.77 -11.78 -14.17
N ARG A 212 11.94 -10.84 -13.24
CA ARG A 212 13.19 -10.08 -13.05
C ARG A 212 14.34 -10.99 -12.65
N SER A 213 14.10 -11.97 -11.78
CA SER A 213 15.09 -12.99 -11.40
C SER A 213 15.59 -13.80 -12.60
N LEU A 214 14.71 -14.17 -13.52
CA LEU A 214 15.06 -14.93 -14.71
C LEU A 214 15.82 -14.09 -15.75
N ILE A 215 15.40 -12.85 -15.98
CA ILE A 215 15.90 -12.00 -17.08
C ILE A 215 17.14 -11.22 -16.66
N ILE A 216 17.10 -10.55 -15.50
CA ILE A 216 18.19 -9.69 -15.03
C ILE A 216 19.10 -10.45 -14.05
N GLY A 217 18.54 -11.32 -13.19
CA GLY A 217 19.29 -12.11 -12.22
C GLY A 217 19.72 -11.35 -10.95
N ASP A 218 19.17 -10.16 -10.71
CA ASP A 218 19.49 -9.27 -9.58
C ASP A 218 18.58 -9.45 -8.37
N THR A 219 17.57 -10.31 -8.45
CA THR A 219 16.63 -10.63 -7.38
C THR A 219 16.55 -12.13 -7.13
N LYS A 220 16.24 -12.51 -5.88
CA LYS A 220 15.89 -13.90 -5.55
C LYS A 220 14.45 -14.20 -5.96
N PRO A 221 14.16 -15.44 -6.43
CA PRO A 221 12.79 -15.86 -6.73
C PRO A 221 11.87 -15.69 -5.55
N LYS A 222 10.63 -15.28 -5.81
CA LYS A 222 9.61 -15.02 -4.81
C LYS A 222 8.57 -16.13 -4.77
N LYS A 223 8.37 -16.71 -3.59
CA LYS A 223 7.31 -17.70 -3.35
C LYS A 223 5.93 -17.04 -3.45
N ILE A 224 4.98 -17.74 -4.08
CA ILE A 224 3.58 -17.37 -4.07
C ILE A 224 2.95 -17.92 -2.79
N TYR A 225 2.47 -17.03 -1.92
CA TYR A 225 1.84 -17.41 -0.65
C TYR A 225 0.31 -17.48 -0.74
N LEU A 226 -0.29 -16.82 -1.74
CA LEU A 226 -1.74 -16.88 -1.94
C LEU A 226 -2.15 -18.26 -2.45
N PRO A 227 -3.23 -18.87 -1.90
CA PRO A 227 -3.78 -20.13 -2.42
C PRO A 227 -4.13 -20.03 -3.90
N ARG A 228 -3.91 -21.13 -4.65
CA ARG A 228 -4.13 -21.16 -6.10
C ARG A 228 -5.59 -20.89 -6.46
N GLU A 229 -6.53 -21.41 -5.69
CA GLU A 229 -7.96 -21.22 -5.89
C GLU A 229 -8.36 -19.74 -5.79
N GLU A 230 -7.81 -19.03 -4.81
CA GLU A 230 -8.04 -17.58 -4.68
C GLU A 230 -7.40 -16.80 -5.85
N ALA A 231 -6.23 -17.23 -6.31
CA ALA A 231 -5.59 -16.61 -7.47
C ALA A 231 -6.43 -16.80 -8.74
N VAL A 232 -7.01 -17.98 -8.95
CA VAL A 232 -7.91 -18.26 -10.09
C VAL A 232 -9.12 -17.35 -10.07
N GLN A 233 -9.74 -17.13 -8.91
CA GLN A 233 -10.87 -16.20 -8.77
C GLN A 233 -10.48 -14.78 -9.16
N LEU A 234 -9.31 -14.33 -8.73
CA LEU A 234 -8.85 -12.95 -8.95
C LEU A 234 -8.36 -12.69 -10.37
N ILE A 235 -7.52 -13.57 -10.92
CA ILE A 235 -6.81 -13.31 -12.18
C ILE A 235 -7.14 -14.30 -13.32
N GLY A 236 -7.95 -15.32 -13.03
CA GLY A 236 -8.37 -16.34 -13.99
C GLY A 236 -7.36 -17.49 -14.13
N GLU A 237 -7.83 -18.65 -14.65
CA GLU A 237 -7.04 -19.90 -14.71
C GLU A 237 -5.76 -19.74 -15.52
N ASN A 238 -5.85 -19.18 -16.74
CA ASN A 238 -4.70 -19.05 -17.64
C ASN A 238 -3.59 -18.18 -17.05
N ALA A 239 -3.94 -17.04 -16.43
CA ALA A 239 -2.97 -16.14 -15.81
C ALA A 239 -2.35 -16.78 -14.56
N THR A 240 -3.16 -17.52 -13.80
CA THR A 240 -2.70 -18.28 -12.63
C THR A 240 -1.71 -19.36 -13.06
N ALA A 241 -2.03 -20.20 -14.03
CA ALA A 241 -1.16 -21.26 -14.53
C ALA A 241 0.18 -20.66 -15.00
N ALA A 242 0.15 -19.60 -15.82
CA ALA A 242 1.36 -18.93 -16.29
C ALA A 242 2.23 -18.37 -15.14
N LEU A 243 1.60 -17.82 -14.10
CA LEU A 243 2.34 -17.28 -12.94
C LEU A 243 3.01 -18.41 -12.13
N TRP A 244 2.34 -19.54 -11.93
CA TRP A 244 2.92 -20.70 -11.24
C TRP A 244 4.08 -21.30 -12.02
N THR A 245 3.95 -21.48 -13.34
CA THR A 245 5.06 -21.93 -14.22
C THR A 245 6.26 -20.99 -14.11
N LEU A 246 6.04 -19.68 -14.21
CA LEU A 246 7.10 -18.68 -14.07
C LEU A 246 7.82 -18.77 -12.71
N ALA A 247 7.08 -18.99 -11.62
CA ALA A 247 7.67 -19.10 -10.28
C ALA A 247 8.54 -20.37 -10.13
N GLU A 248 8.12 -21.50 -10.70
CA GLU A 248 8.92 -22.74 -10.71
C GLU A 248 10.17 -22.60 -11.59
N GLU A 249 10.06 -22.00 -12.77
CA GLU A 249 11.22 -21.73 -13.63
C GLU A 249 12.24 -20.83 -12.93
N ALA A 250 11.80 -19.76 -12.27
CA ALA A 250 12.68 -18.87 -11.53
C ALA A 250 13.40 -19.59 -10.38
N LYS A 251 12.69 -20.43 -9.63
CA LYS A 251 13.26 -21.23 -8.55
C LYS A 251 14.34 -22.20 -9.08
N ASN A 252 14.04 -22.96 -10.13
CA ASN A 252 14.94 -23.95 -10.71
C ASN A 252 16.20 -23.28 -11.31
N ASN A 253 16.09 -22.08 -11.87
CA ASN A 253 17.24 -21.34 -12.43
C ASN A 253 18.28 -20.96 -11.37
N VAL A 254 17.87 -20.77 -10.12
CA VAL A 254 18.82 -20.48 -9.02
C VAL A 254 19.50 -21.77 -8.53
N GLU A 255 18.77 -22.89 -8.48
CA GLU A 255 19.31 -24.18 -8.03
C GLU A 255 20.39 -24.72 -8.99
N VAL A 256 20.36 -24.36 -10.27
CA VAL A 256 21.37 -24.75 -11.28
C VAL A 256 22.65 -23.90 -11.22
N LYS A 257 22.59 -22.70 -10.62
CA LYS A 257 23.73 -21.75 -10.53
C LYS A 257 24.56 -21.89 -9.26
N ILE A 258 24.20 -22.81 -8.36
CA ILE A 258 24.92 -23.18 -7.12
C ILE A 258 25.65 -24.47 -7.33
#